data_bdecf78c9e9167a9d5037e6f18994c39
#
_entry.id   bdecf78c9e9167a9d5037e6f18994c39
#
_cell.length_a   1.000
_cell.length_b   1.000
_cell.length_c   1.000
_cell.angle_alpha   90.00
_cell.angle_beta   90.00
_cell.angle_gamma   90.00
#
_symmetry.space_group_name_H-M   'P 1'
#
loop_
_entity.id
_entity.type
_entity.pdbx_description
1 polymer ?
#
loop_
_entity_poly.entity_id
_entity_poly.type
_entity_poly.pdbx_seq_one_letter_code
_entity_poly.pdbx_strand_id
1 'polypeptide(L)'
;MKPKIFKTISEYHQFRGLPRPEHPMVSVINFESITHIRDDEPKSIVQDFYAIALKKNINCKMNYGQQEYDFDEGTMFFISPGQVYSIQANAALTHMGWLLLIHPDFFWNTSLSKTIKQYEYFSYSVNEALYLSEKEEVTITSVLSIPSTNPIIFYSRDAA
;
A
#
# COMPACT_ATOMS: atom_id res chain seq x y z
N MET A 1 -21.91 -8.90 0.81
CA MET A 1 -21.20 -8.52 2.06
C MET A 1 -20.64 -7.10 1.87
N LYS A 2 -20.85 -6.23 2.84
CA LYS A 2 -20.35 -4.85 2.74
C LYS A 2 -18.82 -4.83 2.90
N PRO A 3 -18.11 -4.01 2.14
CA PRO A 3 -16.67 -3.87 2.30
C PRO A 3 -16.31 -3.27 3.67
N LYS A 4 -15.16 -3.64 4.19
CA LYS A 4 -14.55 -2.98 5.34
C LYS A 4 -13.98 -1.64 4.89
N ILE A 5 -14.37 -0.55 5.55
CA ILE A 5 -13.93 0.80 5.21
C ILE A 5 -12.92 1.29 6.23
N PHE A 6 -11.77 1.76 5.75
CA PHE A 6 -10.75 2.43 6.55
C PHE A 6 -10.67 3.90 6.14
N LYS A 7 -10.97 4.79 7.05
CA LYS A 7 -10.89 6.24 6.84
C LYS A 7 -9.50 6.79 7.16
N THR A 8 -8.80 6.16 8.09
CA THR A 8 -7.49 6.60 8.55
C THR A 8 -6.46 5.49 8.47
N ILE A 9 -5.20 5.88 8.35
CA ILE A 9 -4.07 4.94 8.39
C ILE A 9 -3.99 4.26 9.76
N SER A 10 -4.35 4.97 10.83
CA SER A 10 -4.39 4.40 12.19
C SER A 10 -5.39 3.25 12.31
N GLU A 11 -6.57 3.36 11.70
CA GLU A 11 -7.55 2.27 11.65
C GLU A 11 -7.01 1.04 10.92
N TYR A 12 -6.29 1.26 9.82
CA TYR A 12 -5.64 0.18 9.09
C TYR A 12 -4.56 -0.51 9.92
N HIS A 13 -3.69 0.27 10.60
CA HIS A 13 -2.68 -0.27 11.50
C HIS A 13 -3.29 -1.13 12.62
N GLN A 14 -4.35 -0.62 13.25
CA GLN A 14 -5.06 -1.35 14.32
C GLN A 14 -5.64 -2.67 13.78
N PHE A 15 -6.23 -2.64 12.61
CA PHE A 15 -6.79 -3.84 11.97
C PHE A 15 -5.71 -4.89 11.66
N ARG A 16 -4.51 -4.45 11.26
CA ARG A 16 -3.37 -5.33 10.95
C ARG A 16 -2.55 -5.75 12.17
N GLY A 17 -2.92 -5.31 13.36
CA GLY A 17 -2.14 -5.58 14.58
C GLY A 17 -0.77 -4.89 14.60
N LEU A 18 -0.63 -3.81 13.84
CA LEU A 18 0.59 -3.03 13.77
C LEU A 18 0.67 -1.98 14.89
N PRO A 19 1.87 -1.56 15.29
CA PRO A 19 2.03 -0.40 16.16
C PRO A 19 1.35 0.83 15.56
N ARG A 20 0.99 1.79 16.42
CA ARG A 20 0.45 3.07 15.97
C ARG A 20 1.41 3.73 14.96
N PRO A 21 0.92 4.26 13.84
CA PRO A 21 1.79 4.90 12.87
C PRO A 21 2.46 6.14 13.49
N GLU A 22 3.72 6.37 13.14
CA GLU A 22 4.49 7.53 13.64
C GLU A 22 3.94 8.85 13.09
N HIS A 23 3.37 8.82 11.89
CA HIS A 23 2.72 9.97 11.29
C HIS A 23 1.27 9.60 10.90
N PRO A 24 0.27 10.48 11.17
CA PRO A 24 -1.13 10.15 10.92
C PRO A 24 -1.50 10.03 9.43
N MET A 25 -0.72 10.66 8.54
CA MET A 25 -1.06 10.77 7.11
C MET A 25 -0.14 9.97 6.19
N VAL A 26 0.94 9.40 6.70
CA VAL A 26 1.85 8.55 5.92
C VAL A 26 2.42 7.43 6.77
N SER A 27 2.53 6.25 6.19
CA SER A 27 3.16 5.12 6.85
C SER A 27 3.84 4.21 5.83
N VAL A 28 5.03 3.73 6.18
CA VAL A 28 5.75 2.69 5.45
C VAL A 28 5.75 1.43 6.31
N ILE A 29 5.23 0.35 5.76
CA ILE A 29 5.06 -0.92 6.45
C ILE A 29 5.88 -1.98 5.72
N ASN A 30 6.72 -2.71 6.46
CA ASN A 30 7.29 -3.95 5.96
C ASN A 30 6.25 -5.06 6.11
N PHE A 31 5.95 -5.78 5.03
CA PHE A 31 4.95 -6.86 5.07
C PHE A 31 5.29 -7.96 6.06
N GLU A 32 6.55 -8.21 6.35
CA GLU A 32 6.98 -9.19 7.36
C GLU A 32 6.52 -8.83 8.77
N SER A 33 6.24 -7.55 9.04
CA SER A 33 5.72 -7.10 10.34
C SER A 33 4.22 -7.33 10.51
N ILE A 34 3.51 -7.67 9.44
CA ILE A 34 2.09 -8.00 9.50
C ILE A 34 1.95 -9.47 9.92
N THR A 35 1.69 -9.68 11.21
CA THR A 35 1.67 -11.02 11.80
C THR A 35 0.31 -11.71 11.73
N HIS A 36 -0.75 -10.98 11.42
CA HIS A 36 -2.10 -11.51 11.45
C HIS A 36 -2.85 -11.27 10.14
N ILE A 37 -2.92 -12.32 9.33
CA ILE A 37 -3.97 -12.47 8.34
C ILE A 37 -4.94 -13.48 8.96
N ARG A 38 -6.10 -12.99 9.40
CA ARG A 38 -7.11 -13.81 10.03
C ARG A 38 -7.95 -14.50 8.96
N ASP A 39 -8.38 -15.72 9.25
CA ASP A 39 -9.33 -16.45 8.40
C ASP A 39 -10.70 -15.74 8.30
N ASP A 40 -10.97 -14.81 9.23
CA ASP A 40 -12.19 -13.99 9.29
C ASP A 40 -12.02 -12.60 8.63
N GLU A 41 -10.97 -12.38 7.85
CA GLU A 41 -10.76 -11.11 7.18
C GLU A 41 -11.89 -10.77 6.20
N PRO A 42 -12.28 -9.48 6.13
CA PRO A 42 -13.30 -9.07 5.18
C PRO A 42 -12.84 -9.37 3.75
N LYS A 43 -13.73 -9.95 2.97
CA LYS A 43 -13.43 -10.32 1.58
C LYS A 43 -13.19 -9.10 0.69
N SER A 44 -13.65 -7.92 1.10
CA SER A 44 -13.44 -6.67 0.36
C SER A 44 -13.13 -5.51 1.29
N ILE A 45 -12.25 -4.64 0.82
CA ILE A 45 -11.73 -3.48 1.55
C ILE A 45 -11.87 -2.24 0.68
N VAL A 46 -12.19 -1.12 1.34
CA VAL A 46 -12.12 0.23 0.76
C VAL A 46 -11.35 1.11 1.75
N GLN A 47 -10.53 2.00 1.24
CA GLN A 47 -9.77 2.92 2.07
C GLN A 47 -9.78 4.33 1.49
N ASP A 48 -9.71 5.35 2.35
CA ASP A 48 -9.73 6.76 1.95
C ASP A 48 -8.33 7.35 1.71
N PHE A 49 -7.33 6.49 1.54
CA PHE A 49 -5.94 6.86 1.32
C PHE A 49 -5.32 6.01 0.21
N TYR A 50 -4.24 6.52 -0.38
CA TYR A 50 -3.46 5.80 -1.38
C TYR A 50 -2.67 4.67 -0.75
N ALA A 51 -2.56 3.55 -1.46
CA ALA A 51 -1.63 2.48 -1.14
C ALA A 51 -0.77 2.16 -2.35
N ILE A 52 0.53 2.08 -2.12
CA ILE A 52 1.52 1.63 -3.10
C ILE A 52 2.25 0.46 -2.47
N ALA A 53 2.16 -0.69 -3.08
CA ALA A 53 2.81 -1.90 -2.56
C ALA A 53 3.83 -2.46 -3.53
N LEU A 54 4.98 -2.83 -2.98
CA LEU A 54 5.97 -3.67 -3.64
C LEU A 54 5.94 -5.04 -2.98
N LYS A 55 5.52 -6.06 -3.70
CA LYS A 55 5.44 -7.44 -3.21
C LYS A 55 6.43 -8.34 -3.91
N LYS A 56 7.03 -9.25 -3.12
CA LYS A 56 7.94 -10.29 -3.55
C LYS A 56 7.49 -11.65 -3.04
N ASN A 57 7.64 -12.69 -3.87
CA ASN A 57 7.51 -14.10 -3.49
C ASN A 57 6.29 -14.40 -2.61
N ILE A 58 5.14 -13.93 -3.04
CA ILE A 58 3.92 -14.11 -2.29
C ILE A 58 3.08 -15.15 -2.99
N ASN A 59 2.91 -16.30 -2.36
CA ASN A 59 1.85 -17.23 -2.70
C ASN A 59 0.48 -16.64 -2.34
N CYS A 60 0.24 -15.41 -2.75
CA CYS A 60 -1.00 -14.69 -2.49
C CYS A 60 -1.62 -14.27 -3.80
N LYS A 61 -2.83 -14.67 -3.98
CA LYS A 61 -3.66 -14.17 -5.06
C LYS A 61 -4.42 -12.96 -4.58
N MET A 62 -4.27 -11.86 -5.27
CA MET A 62 -5.01 -10.65 -5.00
C MET A 62 -6.06 -10.45 -6.10
N ASN A 63 -7.30 -10.35 -5.67
CA ASN A 63 -8.39 -10.00 -6.57
C ASN A 63 -8.58 -8.49 -6.59
N TYR A 64 -8.58 -7.99 -7.76
CA TYR A 64 -8.72 -6.62 -8.07
C TYR A 64 -9.84 -6.47 -9.09
N GLY A 65 -10.96 -5.96 -8.66
CA GLY A 65 -12.18 -6.07 -9.44
C GLY A 65 -12.54 -7.55 -9.64
N GLN A 66 -12.64 -7.99 -10.87
CA GLN A 66 -12.94 -9.40 -11.22
C GLN A 66 -11.72 -10.22 -11.66
N GLN A 67 -10.51 -9.65 -11.59
CA GLN A 67 -9.30 -10.33 -12.02
C GLN A 67 -8.41 -10.75 -10.85
N GLU A 68 -7.80 -11.90 -10.99
CA GLU A 68 -6.87 -12.51 -10.04
C GLU A 68 -5.43 -12.28 -10.50
N TYR A 69 -4.58 -11.84 -9.57
CA TYR A 69 -3.16 -11.62 -9.81
C TYR A 69 -2.31 -12.56 -8.99
N ASP A 70 -1.32 -13.13 -9.64
CA ASP A 70 -0.27 -13.91 -9.03
C ASP A 70 1.02 -13.07 -8.96
N PHE A 71 1.63 -13.00 -7.79
CA PHE A 71 2.77 -12.13 -7.53
C PHE A 71 4.03 -12.96 -7.24
N ASP A 72 4.52 -13.68 -8.23
CA ASP A 72 5.71 -14.52 -8.06
C ASP A 72 7.03 -13.73 -8.03
N GLU A 73 7.07 -12.53 -8.60
CA GLU A 73 8.25 -11.67 -8.69
C GLU A 73 7.94 -10.26 -8.20
N GLY A 74 8.94 -9.40 -8.11
CA GLY A 74 8.82 -8.02 -7.65
C GLY A 74 7.76 -7.24 -8.44
N THR A 75 6.59 -7.14 -7.88
CA THR A 75 5.41 -6.55 -8.50
C THR A 75 4.90 -5.38 -7.67
N MET A 76 4.70 -4.25 -8.33
CA MET A 76 4.03 -3.10 -7.71
C MET A 76 2.57 -3.06 -8.08
N PHE A 77 1.75 -2.67 -7.12
CA PHE A 77 0.37 -2.30 -7.37
C PHE A 77 0.00 -1.02 -6.62
N PHE A 78 -1.02 -0.36 -7.15
CA PHE A 78 -1.43 0.96 -6.73
C PHE A 78 -2.93 0.94 -6.45
N ILE A 79 -3.33 1.43 -5.29
CA ILE A 79 -4.73 1.52 -4.89
C ILE A 79 -5.06 2.98 -4.62
N SER A 80 -6.07 3.49 -5.32
CA SER A 80 -6.60 4.83 -5.11
C SER A 80 -7.58 4.88 -3.93
N PRO A 81 -7.75 6.03 -3.30
CA PRO A 81 -8.84 6.23 -2.34
C PRO A 81 -10.20 5.86 -2.95
N GLY A 82 -11.01 5.16 -2.19
CA GLY A 82 -12.35 4.73 -2.59
C GLY A 82 -12.41 3.49 -3.48
N GLN A 83 -11.29 2.95 -3.87
CA GLN A 83 -11.23 1.74 -4.71
C GLN A 83 -11.50 0.50 -3.87
N VAL A 84 -12.36 -0.39 -4.39
CA VAL A 84 -12.65 -1.67 -3.75
C VAL A 84 -11.62 -2.70 -4.18
N TYR A 85 -11.02 -3.37 -3.21
CA TYR A 85 -10.11 -4.49 -3.44
C TYR A 85 -10.34 -5.62 -2.44
N SER A 86 -9.90 -6.81 -2.78
CA SER A 86 -9.94 -7.96 -1.89
C SER A 86 -8.61 -8.70 -1.90
N ILE A 87 -8.25 -9.23 -0.74
CA ILE A 87 -7.06 -10.04 -0.56
C ILE A 87 -7.53 -11.46 -0.22
N GLN A 88 -7.18 -12.41 -1.07
CA GLN A 88 -7.34 -13.81 -0.75
C GLN A 88 -6.08 -14.29 -0.04
N ALA A 89 -6.18 -14.46 1.26
CA ALA A 89 -5.10 -15.02 2.03
C ALA A 89 -5.11 -16.56 1.91
N ASN A 90 -3.97 -17.13 1.53
CA ASN A 90 -3.72 -18.54 1.71
C ASN A 90 -2.89 -18.72 2.99
N ALA A 91 -3.23 -19.67 3.85
CA ALA A 91 -2.65 -19.85 5.19
C ALA A 91 -1.12 -20.10 5.24
N ALA A 92 -0.47 -20.26 4.08
CA ALA A 92 0.98 -20.54 3.96
C ALA A 92 1.80 -19.30 3.56
N LEU A 93 1.28 -18.08 3.74
CA LEU A 93 1.89 -16.89 3.16
C LEU A 93 3.08 -16.36 3.94
N THR A 94 4.20 -16.30 3.27
CA THR A 94 5.30 -15.40 3.61
C THR A 94 5.11 -14.10 2.82
N HIS A 95 4.72 -13.04 3.51
CA HIS A 95 4.65 -11.71 2.91
C HIS A 95 6.04 -11.08 2.92
N MET A 96 6.58 -10.78 1.75
CA MET A 96 7.80 -10.00 1.60
C MET A 96 7.51 -8.73 0.82
N GLY A 97 8.20 -7.66 1.17
CA GLY A 97 8.11 -6.38 0.49
C GLY A 97 7.60 -5.24 1.37
N TRP A 98 7.10 -4.21 0.74
CA TRP A 98 6.80 -2.93 1.38
C TRP A 98 5.42 -2.42 0.98
N LEU A 99 4.77 -1.75 1.92
CA LEU A 99 3.50 -1.05 1.71
C LEU A 99 3.65 0.40 2.15
N LEU A 100 3.44 1.34 1.23
CA LEU A 100 3.37 2.76 1.49
C LEU A 100 1.91 3.19 1.51
N LEU A 101 1.46 3.77 2.62
CA LEU A 101 0.14 4.36 2.77
C LEU A 101 0.27 5.88 2.86
N ILE A 102 -0.51 6.61 2.07
CA ILE A 102 -0.49 8.07 2.05
C ILE A 102 -1.91 8.60 2.01
N HIS A 103 -2.29 9.35 3.03
CA HIS A 103 -3.55 10.09 3.01
C HIS A 103 -3.45 11.30 2.07
N PRO A 104 -4.48 11.63 1.27
CA PRO A 104 -4.44 12.78 0.36
C PRO A 104 -4.08 14.12 1.02
N ASP A 105 -4.46 14.32 2.26
CA ASP A 105 -4.16 15.54 3.00
C ASP A 105 -2.65 15.75 3.27
N PHE A 106 -1.84 14.68 3.16
CA PHE A 106 -0.40 14.77 3.32
C PHE A 106 0.26 15.66 2.27
N PHE A 107 -0.24 15.59 1.05
CA PHE A 107 0.28 16.38 -0.07
C PHE A 107 -0.67 17.50 -0.53
N TRP A 108 -1.67 17.82 0.30
CA TRP A 108 -2.53 18.97 0.09
C TRP A 108 -1.69 20.25 -0.04
N ASN A 109 -1.99 21.10 -1.01
CA ASN A 109 -1.22 22.30 -1.37
C ASN A 109 0.17 22.06 -1.99
N THR A 110 0.52 20.84 -2.33
CA THR A 110 1.70 20.54 -3.16
C THR A 110 1.32 20.35 -4.63
N SER A 111 2.31 20.40 -5.52
CA SER A 111 2.08 20.07 -6.94
C SER A 111 1.55 18.65 -7.13
N LEU A 112 1.94 17.72 -6.25
CA LEU A 112 1.50 16.33 -6.31
C LEU A 112 -0.02 16.19 -6.17
N SER A 113 -0.67 17.04 -5.36
CA SER A 113 -2.14 17.00 -5.21
C SER A 113 -2.89 17.20 -6.52
N LYS A 114 -2.29 17.94 -7.45
CA LYS A 114 -2.86 18.20 -8.77
C LYS A 114 -2.53 17.12 -9.79
N THR A 115 -1.38 16.48 -9.66
CA THR A 115 -0.83 15.56 -10.65
C THR A 115 -1.03 14.09 -10.32
N ILE A 116 -1.25 13.73 -9.06
CA ILE A 116 -1.37 12.32 -8.64
C ILE A 116 -2.49 11.57 -9.37
N LYS A 117 -3.60 12.24 -9.63
CA LYS A 117 -4.73 11.68 -10.37
C LYS A 117 -4.46 11.49 -11.87
N GLN A 118 -3.43 12.16 -12.38
CA GLN A 118 -3.00 12.06 -13.78
C GLN A 118 -2.02 10.92 -14.00
N TYR A 119 -1.44 10.38 -12.92
CA TYR A 119 -0.63 9.18 -13.04
C TYR A 119 -1.53 7.99 -13.39
N GLU A 120 -1.27 7.42 -14.53
CA GLU A 120 -2.02 6.29 -15.05
C GLU A 120 -2.08 5.12 -14.07
N TYR A 121 -1.04 4.92 -13.26
CA TYR A 121 -0.96 3.87 -12.23
C TYR A 121 -2.15 3.83 -11.27
N PHE A 122 -2.79 4.96 -11.01
CA PHE A 122 -3.97 5.04 -10.14
C PHE A 122 -5.29 5.08 -10.90
N SER A 123 -5.27 5.27 -12.21
CA SER A 123 -6.45 5.34 -13.06
C SER A 123 -6.72 4.05 -13.83
N TYR A 124 -5.73 3.17 -13.92
CA TYR A 124 -5.95 1.88 -14.53
C TYR A 124 -6.99 1.10 -13.72
N SER A 125 -7.98 0.60 -14.49
CA SER A 125 -8.66 -0.59 -14.00
C SER A 125 -7.54 -1.58 -13.72
N VAL A 126 -7.38 -1.90 -12.59
CA VAL A 126 -6.62 -2.81 -11.79
C VAL A 126 -5.87 -3.96 -12.47
N ASN A 127 -5.90 -4.02 -13.75
CA ASN A 127 -5.42 -5.12 -14.56
C ASN A 127 -3.93 -5.05 -14.87
N GLU A 128 -3.23 -4.04 -14.38
CA GLU A 128 -1.84 -3.83 -14.74
C GLU A 128 -0.96 -3.67 -13.50
N ALA A 129 -0.63 -4.81 -12.93
CA ALA A 129 0.49 -4.87 -12.01
C ALA A 129 1.76 -4.44 -12.75
N LEU A 130 2.51 -3.50 -12.18
CA LEU A 130 3.78 -3.08 -12.74
C LEU A 130 4.86 -4.08 -12.34
N TYR A 131 5.40 -4.78 -13.31
CA TYR A 131 6.55 -5.66 -13.11
C TYR A 131 7.82 -4.85 -13.13
N LEU A 132 8.61 -4.97 -12.07
CA LEU A 132 9.88 -4.28 -11.93
C LEU A 132 11.03 -5.13 -12.42
N SER A 133 11.98 -4.51 -13.11
CA SER A 133 13.30 -5.08 -13.27
C SER A 133 14.02 -5.13 -11.91
N GLU A 134 14.98 -6.02 -11.76
CA GLU A 134 15.78 -6.16 -10.54
C GLU A 134 16.39 -4.82 -10.08
N LYS A 135 16.87 -4.00 -11.02
CA LYS A 135 17.44 -2.69 -10.74
C LYS A 135 16.39 -1.69 -10.19
N GLU A 136 15.20 -1.67 -10.77
CA GLU A 136 14.11 -0.82 -10.30
C GLU A 136 13.65 -1.25 -8.92
N GLU A 137 13.55 -2.55 -8.69
CA GLU A 137 13.17 -3.11 -7.42
C GLU A 137 14.17 -2.72 -6.31
N VAL A 138 15.47 -2.84 -6.55
CA VAL A 138 16.51 -2.40 -5.61
C VAL A 138 16.39 -0.92 -5.32
N THR A 139 16.14 -0.10 -6.34
CA THR A 139 15.98 1.35 -6.17
C THR A 139 14.78 1.68 -5.30
N ILE A 140 13.62 1.11 -5.58
CA ILE A 140 12.39 1.36 -4.82
C ILE A 140 12.52 0.84 -3.39
N THR A 141 13.08 -0.35 -3.21
CA THR A 141 13.33 -0.91 -1.88
C THR A 141 14.25 -0.01 -1.07
N SER A 142 15.28 0.57 -1.67
CA SER A 142 16.18 1.49 -0.97
C SER A 142 15.48 2.76 -0.49
N VAL A 143 14.52 3.27 -1.25
CA VAL A 143 13.71 4.43 -0.85
C VAL A 143 12.74 4.06 0.26
N LEU A 144 12.03 2.96 0.15
CA LEU A 144 11.01 2.54 1.13
C LEU A 144 11.62 2.05 2.45
N SER A 145 12.84 1.52 2.43
CA SER A 145 13.55 1.04 3.62
C SER A 145 14.26 2.13 4.41
N ILE A 146 14.21 3.40 3.97
CA ILE A 146 14.74 4.52 4.76
C ILE A 146 14.02 4.52 6.11
N PRO A 147 14.75 4.48 7.25
CA PRO A 147 14.12 4.48 8.56
C PRO A 147 13.18 5.67 8.72
N SER A 148 11.98 5.42 9.21
CA SER A 148 10.99 6.45 9.52
C SER A 148 11.47 7.48 10.56
N THR A 149 12.54 7.15 11.25
CA THR A 149 13.26 8.04 12.17
C THR A 149 14.08 9.13 11.46
N ASN A 150 14.18 9.09 10.12
CA ASN A 150 14.85 10.17 9.40
C ASN A 150 13.88 11.34 9.20
N PRO A 151 14.06 12.45 9.93
CA PRO A 151 13.12 13.57 9.93
C PRO A 151 12.96 14.24 8.55
N ILE A 152 13.87 14.01 7.63
CA ILE A 152 13.89 14.64 6.30
C ILE A 152 12.60 14.35 5.52
N ILE A 153 12.00 13.16 5.67
CA ILE A 153 10.77 12.80 4.98
C ILE A 153 9.58 13.65 5.45
N PHE A 154 9.60 14.13 6.69
CA PHE A 154 8.50 14.88 7.29
C PHE A 154 8.71 16.40 7.27
N TYR A 155 9.92 16.87 7.09
CA TYR A 155 10.25 18.30 7.08
C TYR A 155 10.05 19.00 5.75
N SER A 156 9.88 18.29 4.66
CA SER A 156 9.59 18.91 3.36
C SER A 156 8.27 19.70 3.36
N ARG A 157 7.46 19.55 4.40
CA ARG A 157 6.19 20.25 4.57
C ARG A 157 6.33 21.64 5.18
N ASP A 158 7.34 21.83 6.02
CA ASP A 158 7.59 23.10 6.70
C ASP A 158 8.52 24.03 5.92
N ALA A 159 9.11 23.53 4.84
CA ALA A 159 10.01 24.27 3.96
C ALA A 159 9.30 24.90 2.75
N ALA A 160 7.97 24.76 2.68
CA ALA A 160 7.16 25.34 1.60
C ALA A 160 6.47 26.61 2.05
#